data_f201c79d18be3c020f964662786fd2d1
#
_entry.id   f201c79d18be3c020f964662786fd2d1
#
_cell.length_a   1.000
_cell.length_b   1.000
_cell.length_c   1.000
_cell.angle_alpha   90.00
_cell.angle_beta   90.00
_cell.angle_gamma   90.00
#
_symmetry.space_group_name_H-M   'P 1'
#
loop_
_entity.id
_entity.type
_entity.pdbx_description
1 polymer ?
#
loop_
_entity_poly.entity_id
_entity_poly.type
_entity_poly.pdbx_seq_one_letter_code
_entity_poly.pdbx_strand_id
1 'polypeptide(L)'
;MSCIIKSLDKRTGITYVYESTSYWDKEKKQPRSKRVLIGKVDPKTGETVPTDGRGNRRKERLRKEQEQPLAPPKQGPVPAIRTERVFYGATYLLDQIGEITGIVADLKTCFPDTYKQILSIAYYLILEDQNPLYRFGKWARLHRHPYGRNIPSQRSTELFQSISEEQKMRFFRLQGERRSEKEYWAYDTTSISSYSETLRQVKYGKNKDGDRLPQINLAILFGEDSRLPFYYRKLAGNIPDIKTIRELIRELDVLGYEKARLVMDRGFCSSDNIN
;
A
#
# COMPACT_ATOMS: atom_id res chain seq x y z
N MET A 1 -27.24 38.82 11.08
CA MET A 1 -26.52 40.10 11.22
C MET A 1 -25.06 39.82 11.31
N SER A 2 -24.23 40.49 10.54
CA SER A 2 -22.76 40.44 10.65
C SER A 2 -22.27 41.65 11.42
N CYS A 3 -21.20 41.47 12.21
CA CYS A 3 -20.55 42.58 12.92
C CYS A 3 -19.02 42.45 12.77
N ILE A 4 -18.34 43.58 12.81
CA ILE A 4 -16.88 43.61 12.74
C ILE A 4 -16.34 43.57 14.16
N ILE A 5 -15.43 42.60 14.41
CA ILE A 5 -14.77 42.39 15.71
C ILE A 5 -13.29 42.60 15.56
N LYS A 6 -12.66 43.41 16.40
CA LYS A 6 -11.21 43.56 16.50
C LYS A 6 -10.71 42.68 17.66
N SER A 7 -9.69 41.89 17.42
CA SER A 7 -9.07 40.98 18.42
C SER A 7 -7.57 41.17 18.45
N LEU A 8 -7.04 41.52 19.63
CA LEU A 8 -5.61 41.67 19.83
C LEU A 8 -4.99 40.30 20.14
N ASP A 9 -4.01 39.88 19.36
CA ASP A 9 -3.17 38.73 19.67
C ASP A 9 -2.07 39.18 20.68
N LYS A 10 -2.21 38.74 21.92
CA LYS A 10 -1.30 39.09 23.00
C LYS A 10 0.15 38.63 22.78
N ARG A 11 0.37 37.62 21.94
CA ARG A 11 1.71 37.06 21.65
C ARG A 11 2.46 37.89 20.62
N THR A 12 1.76 38.39 19.61
CA THR A 12 2.35 39.10 18.48
C THR A 12 2.14 40.61 18.54
N GLY A 13 1.24 41.10 19.42
CA GLY A 13 0.86 42.50 19.53
C GLY A 13 0.02 43.01 18.32
N ILE A 14 -0.40 42.12 17.41
CA ILE A 14 -1.13 42.48 16.20
C ILE A 14 -2.63 42.42 16.47
N THR A 15 -3.36 43.48 16.08
CA THR A 15 -4.83 43.49 16.13
C THR A 15 -5.40 42.99 14.81
N TYR A 16 -6.09 41.87 14.85
CA TYR A 16 -6.79 41.30 13.70
C TYR A 16 -8.24 41.74 13.66
N VAL A 17 -8.76 41.92 12.44
CA VAL A 17 -10.16 42.33 12.18
C VAL A 17 -10.91 41.15 11.56
N TYR A 18 -12.00 40.76 12.21
CA TYR A 18 -12.86 39.68 11.78
C TYR A 18 -14.25 40.16 11.47
N GLU A 19 -14.87 39.61 10.44
CA GLU A 19 -16.33 39.66 10.28
C GLU A 19 -16.92 38.43 11.00
N SER A 20 -17.79 38.70 11.94
CA SER A 20 -18.50 37.70 12.75
C SER A 20 -19.94 37.63 12.35
N THR A 21 -20.39 36.47 11.87
CA THR A 21 -21.82 36.21 11.55
C THR A 21 -22.36 35.23 12.58
N SER A 22 -23.42 35.66 13.28
CA SER A 22 -24.11 34.82 14.26
C SER A 22 -25.16 33.94 13.57
N TYR A 23 -25.25 32.69 13.95
CA TYR A 23 -26.23 31.74 13.46
C TYR A 23 -26.67 30.81 14.60
N TRP A 24 -27.87 30.24 14.46
CA TRP A 24 -28.39 29.26 15.39
C TRP A 24 -27.96 27.84 14.95
N ASP A 25 -27.24 27.14 15.80
CA ASP A 25 -26.85 25.74 15.58
C ASP A 25 -28.05 24.85 16.01
N LYS A 26 -28.70 24.24 15.03
CA LYS A 26 -29.90 23.41 15.26
C LYS A 26 -29.59 22.10 15.98
N GLU A 27 -28.40 21.55 15.81
CA GLU A 27 -27.98 20.29 16.45
C GLU A 27 -27.67 20.52 17.93
N LYS A 28 -26.91 21.58 18.22
CA LYS A 28 -26.47 21.90 19.59
C LYS A 28 -27.43 22.83 20.35
N LYS A 29 -28.51 23.25 19.70
CA LYS A 29 -29.56 24.16 20.27
C LYS A 29 -28.96 25.37 20.96
N GLN A 30 -27.92 26.00 20.37
CA GLN A 30 -27.25 27.16 20.94
C GLN A 30 -26.82 28.16 19.86
N PRO A 31 -26.72 29.47 20.18
CA PRO A 31 -26.18 30.45 19.26
C PRO A 31 -24.68 30.23 19.05
N ARG A 32 -24.25 30.27 17.81
CA ARG A 32 -22.84 30.20 17.42
C ARG A 32 -22.48 31.35 16.52
N SER A 33 -21.20 31.69 16.47
CA SER A 33 -20.68 32.69 15.56
C SER A 33 -19.59 32.06 14.66
N LYS A 34 -19.65 32.39 13.37
CA LYS A 34 -18.58 32.09 12.39
C LYS A 34 -17.83 33.39 12.19
N ARG A 35 -16.49 33.34 12.38
CA ARG A 35 -15.59 34.46 12.19
C ARG A 35 -14.74 34.28 10.96
N VAL A 36 -14.69 35.29 10.09
CA VAL A 36 -13.85 35.33 8.89
C VAL A 36 -12.85 36.47 9.06
N LEU A 37 -11.57 36.20 8.88
CA LEU A 37 -10.51 37.20 8.99
C LEU A 37 -10.57 38.13 7.76
N ILE A 38 -10.77 39.43 7.97
CA ILE A 38 -10.79 40.46 6.94
C ILE A 38 -9.38 41.06 6.76
N GLY A 39 -8.70 41.36 7.87
CA GLY A 39 -7.41 42.03 7.81
C GLY A 39 -6.75 42.19 9.17
N LYS A 40 -5.71 42.99 9.20
CA LYS A 40 -5.03 43.42 10.41
C LYS A 40 -5.02 44.95 10.49
N VAL A 41 -5.02 45.51 11.67
CA VAL A 41 -4.87 46.95 11.87
C VAL A 41 -3.40 47.34 11.75
N ASP A 42 -3.09 48.28 10.90
CA ASP A 42 -1.74 48.86 10.82
C ASP A 42 -1.48 49.73 12.09
N PRO A 43 -0.44 49.45 12.86
CA PRO A 43 -0.17 50.19 14.08
C PRO A 43 0.20 51.68 13.85
N LYS A 44 0.59 52.06 12.62
CA LYS A 44 0.98 53.45 12.29
C LYS A 44 -0.21 54.29 11.78
N THR A 45 -1.06 53.69 10.93
CA THR A 45 -2.18 54.39 10.30
C THR A 45 -3.51 54.17 10.99
N GLY A 46 -3.63 53.10 11.79
CA GLY A 46 -4.91 52.69 12.40
C GLY A 46 -5.93 52.07 11.41
N GLU A 47 -5.57 51.99 10.13
CA GLU A 47 -6.43 51.45 9.09
C GLU A 47 -6.35 49.93 9.00
N THR A 48 -7.43 49.32 8.46
CA THR A 48 -7.47 47.86 8.26
C THR A 48 -6.81 47.49 6.94
N VAL A 49 -5.66 46.83 7.01
CA VAL A 49 -4.92 46.32 5.85
C VAL A 49 -5.28 44.86 5.64
N PRO A 50 -5.62 44.41 4.42
CA PRO A 50 -5.89 43.00 4.15
C PRO A 50 -4.71 42.13 4.57
N THR A 51 -5.00 41.01 5.20
CA THR A 51 -3.93 40.04 5.51
C THR A 51 -3.53 39.32 4.26
N ASP A 52 -2.25 38.93 4.18
CA ASP A 52 -1.66 38.25 3.02
C ASP A 52 -2.32 36.88 2.68
N GLY A 53 -3.36 36.45 3.38
CA GLY A 53 -4.20 35.30 3.06
C GLY A 53 -3.40 34.00 2.76
N ARG A 54 -2.33 33.72 3.51
CA ARG A 54 -1.48 32.51 3.26
C ARG A 54 -2.27 31.22 3.07
N GLY A 55 -3.38 31.06 3.78
CA GLY A 55 -4.28 29.93 3.62
C GLY A 55 -5.06 29.94 2.30
N ASN A 56 -5.47 31.12 1.81
CA ASN A 56 -6.19 31.27 0.56
C ASN A 56 -5.26 31.18 -0.65
N ARG A 57 -4.04 31.73 -0.55
CA ARG A 57 -3.02 31.57 -1.60
C ARG A 57 -2.66 30.11 -1.86
N ARG A 58 -2.61 29.27 -0.80
CA ARG A 58 -2.36 27.84 -0.96
C ARG A 58 -3.53 27.13 -1.66
N LYS A 59 -4.79 27.48 -1.30
CA LYS A 59 -5.99 26.94 -1.96
C LYS A 59 -6.10 27.38 -3.41
N GLU A 60 -5.80 28.66 -3.66
CA GLU A 60 -5.86 29.25 -5.00
C GLU A 60 -4.74 28.72 -5.91
N ARG A 61 -3.55 28.48 -5.35
CA ARG A 61 -2.45 27.81 -6.04
C ARG A 61 -2.79 26.37 -6.40
N LEU A 62 -3.37 25.61 -5.47
CA LEU A 62 -3.83 24.24 -5.71
C LEU A 62 -4.97 24.19 -6.75
N ARG A 63 -5.87 25.18 -6.74
CA ARG A 63 -6.95 25.30 -7.74
C ARG A 63 -6.39 25.64 -9.11
N LYS A 64 -5.45 26.57 -9.21
CA LYS A 64 -4.77 26.93 -10.46
C LYS A 64 -3.91 25.77 -11.00
N GLU A 65 -3.28 24.98 -10.14
CA GLU A 65 -2.55 23.76 -10.52
C GLU A 65 -3.50 22.65 -11.04
N GLN A 66 -4.76 22.62 -10.59
CA GLN A 66 -5.79 21.69 -11.08
C GLN A 66 -6.53 22.18 -12.34
N GLU A 67 -6.67 23.49 -12.51
CA GLU A 67 -7.39 24.12 -13.63
C GLU A 67 -6.49 24.44 -14.84
N GLN A 68 -5.17 24.28 -14.73
CA GLN A 68 -4.30 24.42 -15.89
C GLN A 68 -4.47 23.19 -16.79
N PRO A 69 -5.07 23.34 -17.99
CA PRO A 69 -4.98 22.30 -19.00
C PRO A 69 -3.50 22.05 -19.24
N LEU A 70 -3.11 20.77 -19.33
CA LEU A 70 -1.75 20.37 -19.72
C LEU A 70 -1.39 21.12 -20.99
N ALA A 71 -0.63 22.22 -20.87
CA ALA A 71 -0.14 22.93 -22.00
C ALA A 71 0.64 21.93 -22.86
N PRO A 72 0.41 21.93 -24.21
CA PRO A 72 1.15 21.05 -25.08
C PRO A 72 2.65 21.28 -24.82
N PRO A 73 3.47 20.20 -24.83
CA PRO A 73 4.88 20.32 -24.52
C PRO A 73 5.48 21.37 -25.44
N LYS A 74 6.03 22.45 -24.87
CA LYS A 74 6.76 23.46 -25.61
C LYS A 74 7.85 22.77 -26.39
N GLN A 75 7.80 22.89 -27.72
CA GLN A 75 8.88 22.42 -28.58
C GLN A 75 10.17 23.16 -28.18
N GLY A 76 11.15 22.45 -27.73
CA GLY A 76 12.44 22.97 -27.31
C GLY A 76 13.07 22.19 -26.13
N PRO A 77 14.36 22.37 -25.86
CA PRO A 77 15.04 21.68 -24.76
C PRO A 77 14.44 22.13 -23.42
N VAL A 78 14.07 21.15 -22.61
CA VAL A 78 13.59 21.41 -21.24
C VAL A 78 14.75 21.99 -20.42
N PRO A 79 14.57 23.13 -19.72
CA PRO A 79 15.61 23.68 -18.87
C PRO A 79 16.13 22.62 -17.87
N ALA A 80 17.45 22.51 -17.69
CA ALA A 80 18.09 21.50 -16.85
C ALA A 80 17.52 21.49 -15.41
N ILE A 81 17.12 22.64 -14.88
CA ILE A 81 16.50 22.79 -13.55
C ILE A 81 15.12 22.10 -13.44
N ARG A 82 14.47 21.79 -14.55
CA ARG A 82 13.17 21.09 -14.60
C ARG A 82 13.30 19.66 -15.11
N THR A 83 14.53 19.21 -15.39
CA THR A 83 14.79 17.85 -15.87
C THR A 83 14.88 16.93 -14.69
N GLU A 84 13.97 15.96 -14.63
CA GLU A 84 14.03 14.85 -13.67
C GLU A 84 14.70 13.65 -14.32
N ARG A 85 15.63 13.02 -13.61
CA ARG A 85 16.26 11.77 -14.01
C ARG A 85 15.81 10.68 -13.05
N VAL A 86 15.23 9.62 -13.59
CA VAL A 86 14.76 8.47 -12.81
C VAL A 86 15.37 7.19 -13.34
N PHE A 87 15.61 6.26 -12.46
CA PHE A 87 15.99 4.90 -12.82
C PHE A 87 14.79 4.15 -13.39
N TYR A 88 14.95 3.50 -14.52
CA TYR A 88 13.86 2.79 -15.19
C TYR A 88 14.22 1.35 -15.58
N GLY A 89 15.50 1.02 -15.80
CA GLY A 89 15.91 -0.26 -16.35
C GLY A 89 15.39 -1.47 -15.57
N ALA A 90 15.61 -1.48 -14.26
CA ALA A 90 15.16 -2.59 -13.41
C ALA A 90 13.62 -2.67 -13.31
N THR A 91 12.95 -1.54 -13.14
CA THR A 91 11.48 -1.52 -13.09
C THR A 91 10.85 -1.85 -14.43
N TYR A 92 11.48 -1.49 -15.55
CA TYR A 92 11.07 -1.93 -16.89
C TYR A 92 11.13 -3.45 -17.03
N LEU A 93 12.22 -4.08 -16.55
CA LEU A 93 12.32 -5.54 -16.55
C LEU A 93 11.18 -6.18 -15.74
N LEU A 94 10.88 -5.65 -14.56
CA LEU A 94 9.79 -6.14 -13.74
C LEU A 94 8.40 -5.93 -14.39
N ASP A 95 8.19 -4.80 -15.10
CA ASP A 95 7.00 -4.58 -15.92
C ASP A 95 6.85 -5.69 -16.98
N GLN A 96 7.93 -6.01 -17.73
CA GLN A 96 7.89 -7.06 -18.75
C GLN A 96 7.63 -8.45 -18.15
N ILE A 97 8.28 -8.79 -17.04
CA ILE A 97 8.03 -10.04 -16.32
C ILE A 97 6.56 -10.13 -15.88
N GLY A 98 6.03 -9.05 -15.31
CA GLY A 98 4.65 -9.00 -14.86
C GLY A 98 3.62 -9.18 -15.98
N GLU A 99 3.89 -8.65 -17.17
CA GLU A 99 3.05 -8.84 -18.36
C GLU A 99 3.16 -10.27 -18.92
N ILE A 100 4.38 -10.79 -19.10
CA ILE A 100 4.62 -12.14 -19.65
C ILE A 100 4.01 -13.22 -18.75
N THR A 101 4.15 -13.07 -17.44
CA THR A 101 3.61 -14.04 -16.46
C THR A 101 2.11 -13.89 -16.22
N GLY A 102 1.48 -12.82 -16.72
CA GLY A 102 0.08 -12.49 -16.50
C GLY A 102 -0.26 -11.95 -15.12
N ILE A 103 0.73 -11.74 -14.24
CA ILE A 103 0.53 -11.23 -12.87
C ILE A 103 -0.13 -9.86 -12.89
N VAL A 104 0.26 -8.97 -13.81
CA VAL A 104 -0.33 -7.62 -13.94
C VAL A 104 -1.81 -7.71 -14.29
N ALA A 105 -2.20 -8.57 -15.24
CA ALA A 105 -3.60 -8.77 -15.65
C ALA A 105 -4.44 -9.30 -14.49
N ASP A 106 -3.93 -10.26 -13.74
CA ASP A 106 -4.63 -10.88 -12.62
C ASP A 106 -4.76 -9.90 -11.44
N LEU A 107 -3.70 -9.15 -11.13
CA LEU A 107 -3.76 -8.09 -10.12
C LEU A 107 -4.77 -7.00 -10.50
N LYS A 108 -4.81 -6.58 -11.76
CA LYS A 108 -5.78 -5.60 -12.25
C LYS A 108 -7.22 -6.11 -12.13
N THR A 109 -7.43 -7.41 -12.35
CA THR A 109 -8.75 -8.05 -12.23
C THR A 109 -9.20 -8.16 -10.77
N CYS A 110 -8.29 -8.50 -9.86
CA CYS A 110 -8.61 -8.70 -8.45
C CYS A 110 -8.59 -7.40 -7.63
N PHE A 111 -7.74 -6.43 -8.01
CA PHE A 111 -7.48 -5.20 -7.29
C PHE A 111 -7.49 -3.97 -8.22
N PRO A 112 -8.61 -3.68 -8.91
CA PRO A 112 -8.65 -2.67 -9.99
C PRO A 112 -8.14 -1.30 -9.56
N ASP A 113 -8.45 -0.87 -8.34
CA ASP A 113 -8.10 0.45 -7.82
C ASP A 113 -6.69 0.52 -7.21
N THR A 114 -6.13 -0.62 -6.80
CA THR A 114 -4.91 -0.67 -5.98
C THR A 114 -3.75 -1.46 -6.60
N TYR A 115 -3.95 -2.16 -7.73
CA TYR A 115 -2.92 -3.00 -8.34
C TYR A 115 -1.60 -2.27 -8.63
N LYS A 116 -1.66 -1.00 -9.04
CA LYS A 116 -0.45 -0.19 -9.27
C LYS A 116 0.35 0.07 -7.99
N GLN A 117 -0.36 0.26 -6.87
CA GLN A 117 0.28 0.43 -5.56
C GLN A 117 0.92 -0.87 -5.10
N ILE A 118 0.20 -2.01 -5.26
CA ILE A 118 0.70 -3.35 -4.94
C ILE A 118 1.97 -3.65 -5.75
N LEU A 119 1.93 -3.44 -7.06
CA LEU A 119 3.11 -3.63 -7.94
C LEU A 119 4.27 -2.73 -7.54
N SER A 120 4.02 -1.46 -7.23
CA SER A 120 5.08 -0.54 -6.84
C SER A 120 5.76 -0.93 -5.53
N ILE A 121 5.00 -1.42 -4.56
CA ILE A 121 5.55 -1.97 -3.31
C ILE A 121 6.32 -3.26 -3.59
N ALA A 122 5.81 -4.15 -4.44
CA ALA A 122 6.50 -5.37 -4.82
C ALA A 122 7.85 -5.06 -5.50
N TYR A 123 7.87 -4.10 -6.43
CA TYR A 123 9.12 -3.68 -7.09
C TYR A 123 10.14 -3.12 -6.08
N TYR A 124 9.66 -2.30 -5.14
CA TYR A 124 10.51 -1.79 -4.08
C TYR A 124 11.11 -2.92 -3.24
N LEU A 125 10.31 -3.89 -2.82
CA LEU A 125 10.78 -5.01 -2.00
C LEU A 125 11.77 -5.92 -2.74
N ILE A 126 11.61 -6.06 -4.06
CA ILE A 126 12.53 -6.85 -4.89
C ILE A 126 13.86 -6.12 -5.09
N LEU A 127 13.83 -4.79 -5.34
CA LEU A 127 15.01 -4.03 -5.74
C LEU A 127 15.79 -3.48 -4.54
N GLU A 128 15.14 -3.28 -3.41
CA GLU A 128 15.69 -2.71 -2.18
C GLU A 128 15.69 -3.75 -1.06
N ASP A 129 16.21 -4.93 -1.34
CA ASP A 129 16.27 -6.06 -0.42
C ASP A 129 16.58 -5.63 1.02
N GLN A 130 15.82 -6.17 1.99
CA GLN A 130 15.92 -5.90 3.44
C GLN A 130 15.67 -4.43 3.86
N ASN A 131 15.38 -3.53 2.93
CA ASN A 131 15.03 -2.16 3.30
C ASN A 131 13.58 -2.06 3.81
N PRO A 132 13.35 -1.41 4.96
CA PRO A 132 12.02 -1.29 5.53
C PRO A 132 11.13 -0.37 4.67
N LEU A 133 9.85 -0.69 4.61
CA LEU A 133 8.87 -0.05 3.72
C LEU A 133 8.72 1.47 3.95
N TYR A 134 9.06 1.98 5.14
CA TYR A 134 9.02 3.43 5.37
C TYR A 134 10.01 4.22 4.49
N ARG A 135 11.02 3.56 3.91
CA ARG A 135 11.97 4.17 2.96
C ARG A 135 11.44 4.25 1.53
N PHE A 136 10.29 3.66 1.25
CA PHE A 136 9.68 3.65 -0.09
C PHE A 136 9.65 5.05 -0.74
N GLY A 137 9.33 6.10 0.02
CA GLY A 137 9.26 7.45 -0.52
C GLY A 137 10.57 8.00 -1.08
N LYS A 138 11.73 7.56 -0.55
CA LYS A 138 13.04 7.92 -1.11
C LYS A 138 13.27 7.20 -2.42
N TRP A 139 13.00 5.92 -2.47
CA TRP A 139 13.13 5.10 -3.67
C TRP A 139 12.18 5.56 -4.79
N ALA A 140 10.92 5.79 -4.49
CA ALA A 140 9.88 6.20 -5.44
C ALA A 140 10.19 7.51 -6.18
N ARG A 141 10.95 8.43 -5.55
CA ARG A 141 11.39 9.67 -6.20
C ARG A 141 12.48 9.45 -7.25
N LEU A 142 13.23 8.37 -7.11
CA LEU A 142 14.38 8.06 -7.98
C LEU A 142 14.04 7.02 -9.06
N HIS A 143 12.91 6.32 -8.93
CA HIS A 143 12.55 5.23 -9.82
C HIS A 143 11.21 5.48 -10.51
N ARG A 144 11.14 5.14 -11.79
CA ARG A 144 9.86 5.03 -12.47
C ARG A 144 9.19 3.72 -12.03
N HIS A 145 7.96 3.80 -11.51
CA HIS A 145 7.22 2.64 -11.01
C HIS A 145 5.71 2.77 -11.33
N PRO A 146 4.92 1.68 -11.32
CA PRO A 146 3.55 1.67 -11.83
C PRO A 146 2.60 2.70 -11.22
N TYR A 147 2.72 2.99 -9.92
CA TYR A 147 1.86 3.98 -9.25
C TYR A 147 2.32 5.43 -9.50
N GLY A 148 3.63 5.65 -9.69
CA GLY A 148 4.22 6.95 -9.99
C GLY A 148 4.11 8.01 -8.88
N ARG A 149 3.70 7.64 -7.66
CA ARG A 149 3.55 8.53 -6.50
C ARG A 149 4.10 7.88 -5.26
N ASN A 150 4.42 8.71 -4.25
CA ASN A 150 4.83 8.19 -2.94
C ASN A 150 3.68 7.45 -2.23
N ILE A 151 4.01 6.37 -1.53
CA ILE A 151 3.13 5.61 -0.64
C ILE A 151 3.71 5.71 0.78
N PRO A 152 3.25 6.66 1.61
CA PRO A 152 3.68 6.78 3.01
C PRO A 152 3.32 5.52 3.81
N SER A 153 4.02 5.26 4.92
CA SER A 153 3.80 4.09 5.78
C SER A 153 2.34 3.89 6.19
N GLN A 154 1.64 4.97 6.53
CA GLN A 154 0.21 4.87 6.85
C GLN A 154 -0.60 4.36 5.66
N ARG A 155 -0.34 4.88 4.45
CA ARG A 155 -1.04 4.46 3.23
C ARG A 155 -0.71 3.03 2.83
N SER A 156 0.52 2.56 3.08
CA SER A 156 0.84 1.15 2.85
C SER A 156 0.12 0.23 3.83
N THR A 157 -0.04 0.65 5.08
CA THR A 157 -0.83 -0.09 6.08
C THR A 157 -2.30 -0.15 5.69
N GLU A 158 -2.90 0.98 5.30
CA GLU A 158 -4.27 1.04 4.79
C GLU A 158 -4.47 0.15 3.56
N LEU A 159 -3.51 0.16 2.63
CA LEU A 159 -3.52 -0.71 1.46
C LEU A 159 -3.54 -2.20 1.86
N PHE A 160 -2.64 -2.62 2.75
CA PHE A 160 -2.60 -4.02 3.18
C PHE A 160 -3.87 -4.43 3.93
N GLN A 161 -4.45 -3.55 4.72
CA GLN A 161 -5.72 -3.80 5.41
C GLN A 161 -6.93 -3.87 4.45
N SER A 162 -6.85 -3.19 3.30
CA SER A 162 -7.90 -3.21 2.29
C SER A 162 -7.95 -4.48 1.45
N ILE A 163 -6.89 -5.30 1.47
CA ILE A 163 -6.83 -6.57 0.74
C ILE A 163 -7.70 -7.60 1.47
N SER A 164 -8.85 -7.93 0.88
CA SER A 164 -9.74 -8.95 1.43
C SER A 164 -9.25 -10.37 1.14
N GLU A 165 -9.64 -11.33 1.98
CA GLU A 165 -9.35 -12.76 1.74
C GLU A 165 -9.99 -13.24 0.42
N GLU A 166 -11.18 -12.75 0.07
CA GLU A 166 -11.85 -13.10 -1.19
C GLU A 166 -11.05 -12.65 -2.41
N GLN A 167 -10.56 -11.40 -2.41
CA GLN A 167 -9.71 -10.88 -3.49
C GLN A 167 -8.39 -11.67 -3.61
N LYS A 168 -7.80 -12.03 -2.48
CA LYS A 168 -6.58 -12.84 -2.43
C LYS A 168 -6.82 -14.25 -2.99
N MET A 169 -7.90 -14.91 -2.58
CA MET A 169 -8.26 -16.24 -3.08
C MET A 169 -8.60 -16.22 -4.58
N ARG A 170 -9.28 -15.16 -5.05
CA ARG A 170 -9.51 -14.94 -6.48
C ARG A 170 -8.20 -14.81 -7.26
N PHE A 171 -7.25 -14.05 -6.72
CA PHE A 171 -5.92 -13.91 -7.34
C PHE A 171 -5.20 -15.27 -7.41
N PHE A 172 -5.20 -16.05 -6.34
CA PHE A 172 -4.60 -17.39 -6.35
C PHE A 172 -5.28 -18.30 -7.39
N ARG A 173 -6.61 -18.28 -7.49
CA ARG A 173 -7.33 -19.04 -8.51
C ARG A 173 -6.84 -18.69 -9.92
N LEU A 174 -6.81 -17.40 -10.28
CA LEU A 174 -6.32 -16.96 -11.58
C LEU A 174 -4.86 -17.37 -11.84
N GLN A 175 -4.02 -17.28 -10.81
CA GLN A 175 -2.63 -17.71 -10.91
C GLN A 175 -2.51 -19.23 -11.14
N GLY A 176 -3.31 -20.03 -10.49
CA GLY A 176 -3.33 -21.48 -10.71
C GLY A 176 -3.92 -21.90 -12.06
N GLU A 177 -4.99 -21.24 -12.53
CA GLU A 177 -5.57 -21.48 -13.85
C GLU A 177 -4.57 -21.24 -14.99
N ARG A 178 -3.59 -20.36 -14.80
CA ARG A 178 -2.51 -20.14 -15.77
C ARG A 178 -1.50 -21.28 -15.81
N ARG A 179 -1.42 -22.07 -14.71
CA ARG A 179 -0.53 -23.21 -14.65
C ARG A 179 -1.23 -24.41 -15.25
N SER A 180 -0.55 -25.04 -16.15
CA SER A 180 -1.09 -26.21 -16.84
C SER A 180 -1.46 -27.29 -15.83
N GLU A 181 -2.65 -27.92 -15.98
CA GLU A 181 -3.02 -29.13 -15.23
C GLU A 181 -1.99 -30.28 -15.39
N LYS A 182 -1.06 -30.13 -16.30
CA LYS A 182 -0.02 -31.13 -16.60
C LYS A 182 1.25 -30.93 -15.79
N GLU A 183 1.48 -29.74 -15.21
CA GLU A 183 2.68 -29.53 -14.41
C GLU A 183 2.56 -30.12 -13.01
N TYR A 184 3.70 -30.49 -12.44
CA TYR A 184 3.80 -30.88 -11.04
C TYR A 184 3.88 -29.64 -10.15
N TRP A 185 3.21 -29.70 -9.00
CA TRP A 185 3.25 -28.62 -8.02
C TRP A 185 4.05 -29.03 -6.80
N ALA A 186 5.14 -28.37 -6.57
CA ALA A 186 5.95 -28.58 -5.40
C ALA A 186 5.34 -27.83 -4.20
N TYR A 187 5.14 -28.55 -3.12
CA TYR A 187 4.69 -27.98 -1.84
C TYR A 187 5.81 -28.08 -0.82
N ASP A 188 6.16 -26.93 -0.26
CA ASP A 188 7.16 -26.86 0.80
C ASP A 188 6.74 -25.83 1.84
N THR A 189 7.33 -25.95 3.03
CA THR A 189 7.16 -25.01 4.14
C THR A 189 8.50 -24.45 4.55
N THR A 190 8.51 -23.18 4.95
CA THR A 190 9.66 -22.53 5.56
C THR A 190 9.26 -21.86 6.87
N SER A 191 10.22 -21.68 7.77
CA SER A 191 10.02 -20.99 9.04
C SER A 191 10.52 -19.57 8.94
N ILE A 192 9.75 -18.62 9.45
CA ILE A 192 10.11 -17.20 9.55
C ILE A 192 10.12 -16.81 11.01
N SER A 193 11.31 -16.61 11.56
CA SER A 193 11.49 -16.16 12.95
C SER A 193 10.93 -14.75 13.14
N SER A 194 10.27 -14.49 14.25
CA SER A 194 9.63 -13.19 14.54
C SER A 194 9.68 -12.85 16.02
N TYR A 195 10.01 -11.60 16.31
CA TYR A 195 9.93 -11.00 17.65
C TYR A 195 8.55 -10.38 17.96
N SER A 196 7.56 -10.56 17.09
CA SER A 196 6.24 -9.95 17.29
C SER A 196 5.49 -10.63 18.42
N GLU A 197 5.08 -9.86 19.42
CA GLU A 197 4.22 -10.31 20.51
C GLU A 197 2.73 -10.25 20.18
N THR A 198 2.36 -9.51 19.13
CA THR A 198 0.96 -9.23 18.75
C THR A 198 0.41 -10.19 17.70
N LEU A 199 1.26 -10.84 16.92
CA LEU A 199 0.83 -11.76 15.88
C LEU A 199 0.47 -13.13 16.48
N ARG A 200 -0.79 -13.52 16.39
CA ARG A 200 -1.32 -14.78 16.96
C ARG A 200 -0.67 -16.03 16.39
N GLN A 201 -0.18 -15.98 15.15
CA GLN A 201 0.48 -17.08 14.45
C GLN A 201 1.93 -17.30 14.91
N VAL A 202 2.55 -16.31 15.55
CA VAL A 202 3.92 -16.44 16.08
C VAL A 202 3.89 -17.37 17.28
N LYS A 203 4.48 -18.55 17.13
CA LYS A 203 4.54 -19.62 18.14
C LYS A 203 5.89 -20.31 18.12
N TYR A 204 6.30 -20.83 19.26
CA TYR A 204 7.47 -21.71 19.31
C TYR A 204 7.14 -23.05 18.64
N GLY A 205 8.03 -23.51 17.78
CA GLY A 205 7.91 -24.76 17.05
C GLY A 205 9.28 -25.25 16.58
N LYS A 206 9.29 -26.29 15.75
CA LYS A 206 10.53 -26.78 15.13
C LYS A 206 10.95 -25.77 14.05
N ASN A 207 11.97 -24.97 14.35
CA ASN A 207 12.53 -24.00 13.41
C ASN A 207 13.47 -24.73 12.45
N LYS A 208 13.30 -24.51 11.12
CA LYS A 208 14.15 -25.14 10.09
C LYS A 208 15.56 -24.53 10.06
N ASP A 209 15.70 -23.26 10.47
CA ASP A 209 16.99 -22.55 10.53
C ASP A 209 17.76 -22.81 11.84
N GLY A 210 17.17 -23.55 12.78
CA GLY A 210 17.76 -23.86 14.08
C GLY A 210 17.71 -22.74 15.12
N ASP A 211 17.04 -21.65 14.81
CA ASP A 211 16.83 -20.55 15.74
C ASP A 211 15.90 -20.96 16.90
N ARG A 212 16.17 -20.44 18.10
CA ARG A 212 15.29 -20.65 19.28
C ARG A 212 14.25 -19.55 19.43
N LEU A 213 13.84 -18.96 18.32
CA LEU A 213 12.86 -17.87 18.30
C LEU A 213 11.45 -18.40 17.98
N PRO A 214 10.41 -17.72 18.44
CA PRO A 214 9.08 -17.98 17.96
C PRO A 214 8.99 -17.64 16.47
N GLN A 215 8.14 -18.33 15.73
CA GLN A 215 8.11 -18.31 14.29
C GLN A 215 6.70 -18.36 13.73
N ILE A 216 6.58 -18.00 12.46
CA ILE A 216 5.45 -18.31 11.58
C ILE A 216 5.96 -19.32 10.55
N ASN A 217 5.17 -20.33 10.24
CA ASN A 217 5.46 -21.20 9.11
C ASN A 217 4.74 -20.68 7.87
N LEU A 218 5.49 -20.57 6.77
CA LEU A 218 4.98 -20.18 5.47
C LEU A 218 4.98 -21.41 4.57
N ALA A 219 3.81 -21.87 4.16
CA ALA A 219 3.65 -22.90 3.16
C ALA A 219 3.50 -22.28 1.78
N ILE A 220 4.16 -22.81 0.77
CA ILE A 220 4.16 -22.29 -0.60
C ILE A 220 3.87 -23.44 -1.58
N LEU A 221 3.02 -23.17 -2.57
CA LEU A 221 2.88 -23.98 -3.77
C LEU A 221 3.60 -23.32 -4.94
N PHE A 222 4.38 -24.12 -5.62
CA PHE A 222 5.28 -23.70 -6.67
C PHE A 222 5.13 -24.61 -7.89
N GLY A 223 4.90 -24.04 -9.07
CA GLY A 223 4.83 -24.80 -10.32
C GLY A 223 6.21 -25.21 -10.78
N GLU A 224 6.43 -26.50 -11.05
CA GLU A 224 7.76 -27.00 -11.40
C GLU A 224 8.20 -26.54 -12.79
N ASP A 225 7.31 -26.57 -13.77
CA ASP A 225 7.59 -26.13 -15.13
C ASP A 225 7.62 -24.61 -15.26
N SER A 226 6.62 -23.94 -14.68
CA SER A 226 6.49 -22.48 -14.71
C SER A 226 7.54 -21.76 -13.88
N ARG A 227 8.15 -22.43 -12.91
CA ARG A 227 9.11 -21.85 -11.95
C ARG A 227 8.56 -20.67 -11.15
N LEU A 228 7.24 -20.63 -10.94
CA LEU A 228 6.57 -19.54 -10.25
C LEU A 228 5.77 -20.03 -9.05
N PRO A 229 5.83 -19.32 -7.89
CA PRO A 229 4.91 -19.54 -6.79
C PRO A 229 3.54 -18.98 -7.18
N PHE A 230 2.46 -19.66 -6.84
CA PHE A 230 1.11 -19.19 -7.15
C PHE A 230 0.13 -19.26 -5.96
N TYR A 231 0.53 -19.91 -4.89
CA TYR A 231 -0.26 -19.97 -3.68
C TYR A 231 0.63 -20.00 -2.45
N TYR A 232 0.19 -19.36 -1.39
CA TYR A 232 0.86 -19.44 -0.09
C TYR A 232 -0.14 -19.44 1.04
N ARG A 233 0.28 -20.02 2.17
CA ARG A 233 -0.47 -20.02 3.41
C ARG A 233 0.42 -19.70 4.61
N LYS A 234 -0.06 -18.80 5.47
CA LYS A 234 0.57 -18.54 6.76
C LYS A 234 0.02 -19.50 7.80
N LEU A 235 0.88 -20.25 8.44
CA LEU A 235 0.55 -21.23 9.47
C LEU A 235 1.14 -20.78 10.80
N ALA A 236 0.50 -21.19 11.91
CA ALA A 236 1.12 -20.98 13.22
C ALA A 236 2.41 -21.80 13.35
N GLY A 237 3.44 -21.20 13.96
CA GLY A 237 4.77 -21.80 14.00
C GLY A 237 4.88 -23.14 14.73
N ASN A 238 3.87 -23.51 15.51
CA ASN A 238 3.79 -24.79 16.21
C ASN A 238 3.07 -25.90 15.42
N ILE A 239 2.61 -25.62 14.18
CA ILE A 239 1.91 -26.63 13.38
C ILE A 239 2.96 -27.48 12.65
N PRO A 240 2.99 -28.82 12.87
CA PRO A 240 3.87 -29.71 12.13
C PRO A 240 3.47 -29.82 10.65
N ASP A 241 4.46 -29.95 9.77
CA ASP A 241 4.28 -30.04 8.31
C ASP A 241 3.29 -31.16 7.91
N ILE A 242 3.36 -32.31 8.57
CA ILE A 242 2.46 -33.46 8.32
C ILE A 242 0.97 -33.09 8.41
N LYS A 243 0.60 -32.19 9.32
CA LYS A 243 -0.80 -31.78 9.51
C LYS A 243 -1.30 -30.79 8.48
N THR A 244 -0.42 -30.20 7.68
CA THR A 244 -0.78 -29.12 6.75
C THR A 244 -1.38 -29.63 5.44
N ILE A 245 -1.09 -30.87 5.05
CA ILE A 245 -1.47 -31.45 3.75
C ILE A 245 -2.98 -31.57 3.60
N ARG A 246 -3.68 -32.12 4.58
CA ARG A 246 -5.14 -32.30 4.50
C ARG A 246 -5.88 -30.98 4.33
N GLU A 247 -5.39 -29.97 5.00
CA GLU A 247 -5.95 -28.62 4.87
C GLU A 247 -5.61 -27.98 3.52
N LEU A 248 -4.38 -28.21 3.04
CA LEU A 248 -3.99 -27.79 1.69
C LEU A 248 -4.91 -28.40 0.62
N ILE A 249 -5.16 -29.71 0.68
CA ILE A 249 -6.04 -30.40 -0.29
C ILE A 249 -7.43 -29.79 -0.28
N ARG A 250 -8.00 -29.52 0.89
CA ARG A 250 -9.31 -28.84 1.00
C ARG A 250 -9.31 -27.44 0.39
N GLU A 251 -8.23 -26.70 0.58
CA GLU A 251 -8.10 -25.35 0.02
C GLU A 251 -7.93 -25.39 -1.51
N LEU A 252 -7.18 -26.36 -2.02
CA LEU A 252 -7.06 -26.57 -3.48
C LEU A 252 -8.42 -26.94 -4.10
N ASP A 253 -9.20 -27.72 -3.41
CA ASP A 253 -10.57 -28.08 -3.81
C ASP A 253 -11.48 -26.83 -3.86
N VAL A 254 -11.44 -26.00 -2.83
CA VAL A 254 -12.13 -24.69 -2.77
C VAL A 254 -11.66 -23.74 -3.88
N LEU A 255 -10.39 -23.80 -4.27
CA LEU A 255 -9.84 -23.05 -5.40
C LEU A 255 -10.24 -23.62 -6.76
N GLY A 256 -10.85 -24.83 -6.81
CA GLY A 256 -11.31 -25.49 -8.03
C GLY A 256 -10.25 -26.34 -8.71
N TYR A 257 -9.22 -26.77 -7.99
CA TYR A 257 -8.14 -27.60 -8.54
C TYR A 257 -8.33 -29.08 -8.23
N GLU A 258 -9.22 -29.73 -8.96
CA GLU A 258 -9.59 -31.14 -8.76
C GLU A 258 -8.48 -32.14 -9.13
N LYS A 259 -7.50 -31.76 -9.92
CA LYS A 259 -6.48 -32.66 -10.50
C LYS A 259 -5.05 -32.18 -10.30
N ALA A 260 -4.73 -31.71 -9.10
CA ALA A 260 -3.38 -31.27 -8.79
C ALA A 260 -2.45 -32.48 -8.60
N ARG A 261 -1.25 -32.43 -9.22
CA ARG A 261 -0.17 -33.39 -8.97
C ARG A 261 0.83 -32.78 -8.01
N LEU A 262 0.79 -33.21 -6.75
CA LEU A 262 1.64 -32.65 -5.70
C LEU A 262 2.94 -33.43 -5.53
N VAL A 263 4.04 -32.73 -5.44
CA VAL A 263 5.35 -33.25 -5.03
C VAL A 263 5.74 -32.60 -3.71
N MET A 264 6.17 -33.39 -2.76
CA MET A 264 6.48 -32.94 -1.40
C MET A 264 7.71 -33.66 -0.86
N ASP A 265 8.40 -33.04 0.09
CA ASP A 265 9.49 -33.67 0.82
C ASP A 265 8.97 -34.83 1.71
N ARG A 266 9.88 -35.75 2.06
CA ARG A 266 9.61 -36.89 2.95
C ARG A 266 9.09 -36.49 4.33
N GLY A 267 9.37 -35.28 4.78
CA GLY A 267 8.84 -34.70 6.03
C GLY A 267 7.34 -34.63 6.09
N PHE A 268 6.64 -34.66 4.92
CA PHE A 268 5.19 -34.68 4.83
C PHE A 268 4.58 -36.10 4.76
N CYS A 269 5.40 -37.12 4.67
CA CYS A 269 4.96 -38.49 4.54
C CYS A 269 4.41 -39.02 5.87
N SER A 270 3.14 -39.48 5.85
CA SER A 270 2.55 -40.27 6.92
C SER A 270 1.54 -41.25 6.32
N SER A 271 1.25 -42.34 7.03
CA SER A 271 0.21 -43.28 6.60
C SER A 271 -1.14 -42.58 6.38
N ASP A 272 -1.45 -41.57 7.18
CA ASP A 272 -2.68 -40.81 7.13
C ASP A 272 -2.75 -39.84 5.92
N ASN A 273 -1.61 -39.48 5.33
CA ASN A 273 -1.55 -38.59 4.17
C ASN A 273 -1.46 -39.36 2.84
N ILE A 274 -1.26 -40.68 2.88
CA ILE A 274 -1.17 -41.57 1.71
C ILE A 274 -2.50 -42.24 1.40
N ASN A 275 -3.35 -42.42 2.40
CA ASN A 275 -4.69 -42.99 2.30
C ASN A 275 -5.76 -41.90 2.22
#